data_ec6c93de9705b7c7bf30779e6709daa1
#
_entry.id   ec6c93de9705b7c7bf30779e6709daa1
#
_cell.length_a   1.000
_cell.length_b   1.000
_cell.length_c   1.000
_cell.angle_alpha   90.00
_cell.angle_beta   90.00
_cell.angle_gamma   90.00
#
_symmetry.space_group_name_H-M   'P 1'
#
loop_
_entity.id
_entity.type
_entity.pdbx_description
1 polymer ?
#
loop_
_entity_poly.entity_id
_entity_poly.type
_entity_poly.pdbx_seq_one_letter_code
_entity_poly.pdbx_strand_id
1 'polypeptide(L)'
;DDLLETYIMQESKNIVPEYYGLREEMFMHGILFKRPLLHMTKEELVTYCKEHALRYYIDVTNLSDEYTRNQIRHQIVEPMTPFERNAYLCEIKQKNAVLQERRCRVKTYIRQDKILLATYRALPQEDRVTMLRMFVEKTPHYSLKHLQGIDDTIMHAGDFIIPMGEFSLVSDGTYLLKYVSEEPYCYVFESMEELQDVRKEHFYTEKGSPGVFALTLEEADFPIRIRSFQAGDKIQMRFGCKEVHRFFIDRQIPQYQRQTWPVVENAAGEIILVPGLGCNVQHYSTMPNLNVIQY
;
A
#
# COMPACT_ATOMS: atom_id res chain seq x y z
N ASP A 1 -33.64 -1.55 14.76
CA ASP A 1 -32.91 -1.62 16.04
C ASP A 1 -31.41 -1.87 15.81
N ASP A 2 -31.02 -2.85 15.03
CA ASP A 2 -29.63 -3.25 14.80
C ASP A 2 -28.72 -2.11 14.33
N LEU A 3 -29.26 -1.16 13.55
CA LEU A 3 -28.54 0.02 13.08
C LEU A 3 -28.16 0.94 14.26
N LEU A 4 -29.09 1.17 15.19
CA LEU A 4 -28.88 1.99 16.38
C LEU A 4 -27.92 1.31 17.36
N GLU A 5 -28.10 0.02 17.63
CA GLU A 5 -27.19 -0.76 18.48
C GLU A 5 -25.75 -0.66 17.98
N THR A 6 -25.55 -0.87 16.67
CA THR A 6 -24.22 -0.78 16.06
C THR A 6 -23.63 0.62 16.17
N TYR A 7 -24.44 1.65 15.93
CA TYR A 7 -24.01 3.05 16.06
C TYR A 7 -23.58 3.38 17.49
N ILE A 8 -24.38 3.04 18.48
CA ILE A 8 -24.07 3.29 19.90
C ILE A 8 -22.80 2.53 20.34
N MET A 9 -22.63 1.29 19.85
CA MET A 9 -21.38 0.54 20.08
C MET A 9 -20.15 1.21 19.45
N GLN A 10 -20.28 1.83 18.30
CA GLN A 10 -19.19 2.56 17.64
C GLN A 10 -18.82 3.82 18.41
N GLU A 11 -19.82 4.59 18.87
CA GLU A 11 -19.62 5.80 19.68
C GLU A 11 -18.98 5.47 21.04
N SER A 12 -19.46 4.42 21.72
CA SER A 12 -18.91 4.01 23.03
C SER A 12 -17.43 3.61 22.97
N LYS A 13 -16.96 3.13 21.84
CA LYS A 13 -15.55 2.76 21.60
C LYS A 13 -14.68 3.92 21.11
N ASN A 14 -15.25 5.11 20.91
CA ASN A 14 -14.57 6.29 20.37
C ASN A 14 -13.84 6.02 19.05
N ILE A 15 -14.44 5.18 18.20
CA ILE A 15 -13.87 4.77 16.91
C ILE A 15 -14.57 5.56 15.80
N VAL A 16 -13.78 6.17 14.90
CA VAL A 16 -14.32 6.69 13.64
C VAL A 16 -14.39 5.53 12.65
N PRO A 17 -15.58 4.97 12.40
CA PRO A 17 -15.75 3.84 11.50
C PRO A 17 -15.71 4.29 10.03
N GLU A 18 -15.71 3.35 9.11
CA GLU A 18 -15.92 3.64 7.69
C GLU A 18 -17.36 4.06 7.38
N TYR A 19 -18.28 3.63 8.21
CA TYR A 19 -19.70 3.91 8.10
C TYR A 19 -20.34 3.75 9.48
N TYR A 20 -21.06 4.75 9.92
CA TYR A 20 -21.81 4.71 11.17
C TYR A 20 -23.08 3.87 11.04
N GLY A 21 -23.29 2.95 11.99
CA GLY A 21 -24.35 1.97 11.95
C GLY A 21 -24.09 0.85 10.94
N LEU A 22 -25.16 0.37 10.30
CA LEU A 22 -25.12 -0.71 9.31
C LEU A 22 -25.53 -0.19 7.92
N ARG A 23 -24.88 -0.72 6.87
CA ARG A 23 -25.26 -0.45 5.48
C ARG A 23 -26.40 -1.39 5.07
N GLU A 24 -27.34 -0.90 4.26
CA GLU A 24 -28.40 -1.73 3.66
C GLU A 24 -27.81 -2.82 2.78
N GLU A 25 -26.78 -2.47 2.02
CA GLU A 25 -26.05 -3.39 1.17
C GLU A 25 -24.56 -3.33 1.47
N MET A 26 -23.90 -4.48 1.49
CA MET A 26 -22.46 -4.60 1.70
C MET A 26 -21.91 -5.77 0.87
N PHE A 27 -20.88 -5.49 0.09
CA PHE A 27 -20.16 -6.51 -0.64
C PHE A 27 -18.94 -6.97 0.19
N MET A 28 -18.87 -8.26 0.51
CA MET A 28 -17.79 -8.83 1.32
C MET A 28 -17.50 -10.26 0.87
N HIS A 29 -16.22 -10.59 0.69
CA HIS A 29 -15.77 -11.92 0.24
C HIS A 29 -16.48 -12.44 -1.04
N GLY A 30 -16.75 -11.56 -2.00
CA GLY A 30 -17.43 -11.92 -3.23
C GLY A 30 -18.96 -12.05 -3.10
N ILE A 31 -19.53 -11.80 -1.92
CA ILE A 31 -20.97 -11.95 -1.62
C ILE A 31 -21.59 -10.60 -1.36
N LEU A 32 -22.73 -10.33 -1.97
CA LEU A 32 -23.55 -9.16 -1.71
C LEU A 32 -24.53 -9.46 -0.57
N PHE A 33 -24.29 -8.85 0.59
CA PHE A 33 -25.19 -8.90 1.74
C PHE A 33 -26.23 -7.79 1.63
N LYS A 34 -27.51 -8.14 1.72
CA LYS A 34 -28.64 -7.20 1.75
C LYS A 34 -29.37 -7.29 3.06
N ARG A 35 -29.78 -6.14 3.63
CA ARG A 35 -30.54 -6.03 4.87
C ARG A 35 -31.85 -5.28 4.62
N PRO A 36 -32.85 -5.93 3.98
CA PRO A 36 -34.08 -5.25 3.57
C PRO A 36 -34.93 -4.75 4.77
N LEU A 37 -34.75 -5.36 5.95
CA LEU A 37 -35.52 -5.03 7.16
C LEU A 37 -34.77 -4.07 8.12
N LEU A 38 -33.66 -3.45 7.66
CA LEU A 38 -32.79 -2.63 8.50
C LEU A 38 -33.51 -1.43 9.15
N HIS A 39 -34.52 -0.88 8.48
CA HIS A 39 -35.27 0.29 8.95
C HIS A 39 -36.49 -0.06 9.82
N MET A 40 -36.83 -1.34 9.90
CA MET A 40 -37.98 -1.78 10.73
C MET A 40 -37.53 -2.00 12.18
N THR A 41 -38.44 -1.71 13.11
CA THR A 41 -38.23 -2.05 14.50
C THR A 41 -38.57 -3.50 14.77
N LYS A 42 -38.08 -4.06 15.87
CA LYS A 42 -38.44 -5.42 16.31
C LYS A 42 -39.92 -5.55 16.57
N GLU A 43 -40.53 -4.49 17.15
CA GLU A 43 -41.96 -4.45 17.45
C GLU A 43 -42.82 -4.51 16.18
N GLU A 44 -42.49 -3.72 15.15
CA GLU A 44 -43.14 -3.77 13.83
C GLU A 44 -43.05 -5.15 13.21
N LEU A 45 -41.87 -5.80 13.25
CA LEU A 45 -41.65 -7.13 12.73
C LEU A 45 -42.49 -8.20 13.46
N VAL A 46 -42.56 -8.12 14.82
CA VAL A 46 -43.35 -9.05 15.61
C VAL A 46 -44.84 -8.85 15.34
N THR A 47 -45.29 -7.59 15.22
CA THR A 47 -46.68 -7.27 14.89
C THR A 47 -47.03 -7.84 13.51
N TYR A 48 -46.23 -7.59 12.51
CA TYR A 48 -46.40 -8.15 11.17
C TYR A 48 -46.49 -9.69 11.15
N CYS A 49 -45.61 -10.35 11.91
CA CYS A 49 -45.63 -11.82 12.02
C CYS A 49 -46.94 -12.33 12.65
N LYS A 50 -47.46 -11.63 13.67
CA LYS A 50 -48.73 -11.99 14.30
C LYS A 50 -49.93 -11.77 13.38
N GLU A 51 -50.00 -10.66 12.67
CA GLU A 51 -51.07 -10.33 11.74
C GLU A 51 -51.16 -11.31 10.57
N HIS A 52 -49.98 -11.82 10.12
CA HIS A 52 -49.89 -12.74 8.99
C HIS A 52 -49.74 -14.20 9.42
N ALA A 53 -49.93 -14.54 10.68
CA ALA A 53 -49.80 -15.88 11.24
C ALA A 53 -48.45 -16.56 10.91
N LEU A 54 -47.37 -15.81 10.79
CA LEU A 54 -46.03 -16.32 10.52
C LEU A 54 -45.41 -16.86 11.81
N ARG A 55 -44.78 -18.04 11.69
CA ARG A 55 -44.03 -18.61 12.83
C ARG A 55 -42.67 -17.94 12.92
N TYR A 56 -42.26 -17.52 14.10
CA TYR A 56 -40.94 -17.03 14.41
C TYR A 56 -40.45 -17.60 15.74
N TYR A 57 -39.13 -17.64 15.89
CA TYR A 57 -38.49 -18.13 17.12
C TYR A 57 -37.69 -16.97 17.75
N ILE A 58 -37.68 -16.95 19.07
CA ILE A 58 -36.87 -16.03 19.84
C ILE A 58 -35.66 -16.81 20.34
N ASP A 59 -34.48 -16.33 19.94
CA ASP A 59 -33.23 -16.88 20.45
C ASP A 59 -33.08 -16.49 21.93
N VAL A 60 -32.96 -17.50 22.80
CA VAL A 60 -32.85 -17.33 24.25
C VAL A 60 -31.62 -16.51 24.64
N THR A 61 -30.56 -16.54 23.83
CA THR A 61 -29.34 -15.74 24.09
C THR A 61 -29.57 -14.25 23.99
N ASN A 62 -30.63 -13.82 23.30
CA ASN A 62 -31.05 -12.41 23.22
C ASN A 62 -31.67 -11.88 24.51
N LEU A 63 -31.98 -12.74 25.47
CA LEU A 63 -32.62 -12.37 26.76
C LEU A 63 -31.56 -12.08 27.85
N SER A 64 -30.30 -12.40 27.66
CA SER A 64 -29.26 -12.16 28.65
C SER A 64 -28.47 -10.89 28.38
N ASP A 65 -28.12 -10.15 29.43
CA ASP A 65 -27.28 -8.95 29.37
C ASP A 65 -25.76 -9.27 29.43
N GLU A 66 -25.36 -10.50 29.19
CA GLU A 66 -23.94 -10.88 29.19
C GLU A 66 -23.14 -10.22 28.06
N TYR A 67 -23.80 -9.88 26.98
CA TYR A 67 -23.18 -9.26 25.80
C TYR A 67 -23.47 -7.75 25.75
N THR A 68 -22.45 -6.95 25.50
CA THR A 68 -22.55 -5.49 25.36
C THR A 68 -23.67 -5.05 24.40
N ARG A 69 -23.91 -5.81 23.35
CA ARG A 69 -24.97 -5.51 22.38
C ARG A 69 -26.36 -5.66 22.99
N ASN A 70 -26.59 -6.70 23.78
CA ASN A 70 -27.87 -6.91 24.46
C ASN A 70 -28.10 -5.84 25.53
N GLN A 71 -27.05 -5.45 26.27
CA GLN A 71 -27.15 -4.34 27.23
C GLN A 71 -27.58 -3.04 26.53
N ILE A 72 -26.95 -2.69 25.39
CA ILE A 72 -27.35 -1.49 24.63
C ILE A 72 -28.80 -1.62 24.14
N ARG A 73 -29.18 -2.80 23.64
CA ARG A 73 -30.56 -3.07 23.21
C ARG A 73 -31.56 -2.80 24.31
N HIS A 74 -31.44 -3.47 25.46
CA HIS A 74 -32.41 -3.44 26.54
C HIS A 74 -32.38 -2.11 27.31
N GLN A 75 -31.19 -1.54 27.55
CA GLN A 75 -31.06 -0.35 28.39
C GLN A 75 -31.19 0.96 27.62
N ILE A 76 -30.94 0.97 26.33
CA ILE A 76 -30.91 2.19 25.54
C ILE A 76 -31.92 2.15 24.39
N VAL A 77 -31.86 1.14 23.49
CA VAL A 77 -32.61 1.15 22.23
C VAL A 77 -34.11 0.83 22.44
N GLU A 78 -34.45 -0.17 23.24
CA GLU A 78 -35.85 -0.54 23.52
C GLU A 78 -36.62 0.55 24.27
N PRO A 79 -36.04 1.27 25.26
CA PRO A 79 -36.74 2.36 25.94
C PRO A 79 -36.85 3.66 25.15
N MET A 80 -36.15 3.79 23.98
CA MET A 80 -36.18 5.02 23.21
C MET A 80 -37.58 5.42 22.76
N THR A 81 -37.91 6.67 22.94
CA THR A 81 -39.08 7.28 22.31
C THR A 81 -38.87 7.39 20.78
N PRO A 82 -39.95 7.45 19.98
CA PRO A 82 -39.85 7.69 18.54
C PRO A 82 -39.07 8.97 18.18
N PHE A 83 -39.13 9.98 19.01
CA PHE A 83 -38.40 11.24 18.83
C PHE A 83 -36.89 11.03 19.00
N GLU A 84 -36.46 10.37 20.07
CA GLU A 84 -35.02 10.05 20.30
C GLU A 84 -34.47 9.14 19.21
N ARG A 85 -35.24 8.12 18.83
CA ARG A 85 -34.85 7.22 17.72
C ARG A 85 -34.62 7.98 16.42
N ASN A 86 -35.51 8.89 16.05
CA ASN A 86 -35.37 9.73 14.88
C ASN A 86 -34.16 10.69 14.98
N ALA A 87 -33.89 11.23 16.17
CA ALA A 87 -32.71 12.06 16.39
C ALA A 87 -31.40 11.28 16.10
N TYR A 88 -31.25 10.06 16.62
CA TYR A 88 -30.12 9.20 16.33
C TYR A 88 -30.01 8.84 14.85
N LEU A 89 -31.14 8.52 14.19
CA LEU A 89 -31.12 8.21 12.74
C LEU A 89 -30.69 9.43 11.91
N CYS A 90 -31.11 10.62 12.27
CA CYS A 90 -30.66 11.86 11.64
C CYS A 90 -29.16 12.09 11.87
N GLU A 91 -28.66 11.88 13.08
CA GLU A 91 -27.26 12.01 13.42
C GLU A 91 -26.40 11.03 12.61
N ILE A 92 -26.78 9.74 12.55
CA ILE A 92 -26.11 8.72 11.74
C ILE A 92 -26.02 9.16 10.27
N LYS A 93 -27.14 9.66 9.73
CA LYS A 93 -27.20 10.12 8.34
C LYS A 93 -26.26 11.30 8.10
N GLN A 94 -26.22 12.27 9.00
CA GLN A 94 -25.32 13.43 8.92
C GLN A 94 -23.86 13.01 9.01
N LYS A 95 -23.49 12.17 9.99
CA LYS A 95 -22.11 11.66 10.13
C LYS A 95 -21.68 10.88 8.90
N ASN A 96 -22.53 10.03 8.34
CA ASN A 96 -22.25 9.30 7.12
C ASN A 96 -22.11 10.22 5.90
N ALA A 97 -22.89 11.29 5.79
CA ALA A 97 -22.74 12.29 4.74
C ALA A 97 -21.36 12.97 4.80
N VAL A 98 -20.92 13.37 6.00
CA VAL A 98 -19.58 13.95 6.23
C VAL A 98 -18.46 12.97 5.84
N LEU A 99 -18.59 11.69 6.23
CA LEU A 99 -17.62 10.66 5.83
C LEU A 99 -17.57 10.47 4.31
N GLN A 100 -18.71 10.48 3.65
CA GLN A 100 -18.81 10.35 2.19
C GLN A 100 -18.22 11.57 1.47
N GLU A 101 -18.50 12.78 1.93
CA GLU A 101 -17.88 14.00 1.41
C GLU A 101 -16.36 13.96 1.54
N ARG A 102 -15.86 13.56 2.71
CA ARG A 102 -14.42 13.37 2.95
C ARG A 102 -13.83 12.38 1.95
N ARG A 103 -14.45 11.20 1.79
CA ARG A 103 -14.01 10.17 0.83
C ARG A 103 -13.97 10.69 -0.60
N CYS A 104 -15.01 11.38 -1.03
CA CYS A 104 -15.05 11.99 -2.36
C CYS A 104 -13.92 13.01 -2.56
N ARG A 105 -13.69 13.87 -1.57
CA ARG A 105 -12.61 14.88 -1.59
C ARG A 105 -11.23 14.21 -1.69
N VAL A 106 -10.90 13.30 -0.79
CA VAL A 106 -9.56 12.69 -0.76
C VAL A 106 -9.31 11.76 -1.94
N LYS A 107 -10.35 11.17 -2.52
CA LYS A 107 -10.24 10.32 -3.73
C LYS A 107 -9.61 11.08 -4.91
N THR A 108 -9.85 12.38 -5.03
CA THR A 108 -9.30 13.19 -6.12
C THR A 108 -7.77 13.33 -6.08
N TYR A 109 -7.16 13.07 -4.92
CA TYR A 109 -5.71 13.14 -4.73
C TYR A 109 -5.00 11.81 -5.03
N ILE A 110 -5.75 10.71 -5.15
CA ILE A 110 -5.21 9.40 -5.55
C ILE A 110 -5.25 9.31 -7.07
N ARG A 111 -4.09 9.27 -7.72
CA ARG A 111 -3.99 9.22 -9.19
C ARG A 111 -3.07 8.07 -9.62
N GLN A 112 -3.58 7.17 -10.47
CA GLN A 112 -2.77 6.07 -11.04
C GLN A 112 -1.97 5.30 -9.97
N ASP A 113 -2.61 4.94 -8.87
CA ASP A 113 -1.99 4.27 -7.72
C ASP A 113 -0.81 5.04 -7.08
N LYS A 114 -0.86 6.40 -7.16
CA LYS A 114 0.12 7.32 -6.56
C LYS A 114 -0.58 8.42 -5.77
N ILE A 115 0.10 8.86 -4.70
CA ILE A 115 -0.31 10.05 -3.92
C ILE A 115 0.88 11.00 -3.86
N LEU A 116 0.68 12.27 -4.22
CA LEU A 116 1.71 13.30 -4.09
C LEU A 116 1.97 13.57 -2.60
N LEU A 117 3.19 13.32 -2.11
CA LEU A 117 3.54 13.44 -0.70
C LEU A 117 3.34 14.86 -0.15
N ALA A 118 3.65 15.89 -0.95
CA ALA A 118 3.41 17.28 -0.55
C ALA A 118 1.92 17.54 -0.28
N THR A 119 1.02 17.04 -1.14
CA THR A 119 -0.43 17.13 -0.94
C THR A 119 -0.86 16.33 0.28
N TYR A 120 -0.39 15.09 0.41
CA TYR A 120 -0.70 14.23 1.54
C TYR A 120 -0.34 14.91 2.87
N ARG A 121 0.88 15.42 3.00
CA ARG A 121 1.39 16.07 4.22
C ARG A 121 0.68 17.38 4.58
N ALA A 122 0.10 18.06 3.61
CA ALA A 122 -0.65 19.30 3.82
C ALA A 122 -2.09 19.07 4.33
N LEU A 123 -2.60 17.85 4.26
CA LEU A 123 -3.97 17.53 4.66
C LEU A 123 -4.10 17.34 6.20
N PRO A 124 -5.29 17.58 6.76
CA PRO A 124 -5.61 17.17 8.13
C PRO A 124 -5.46 15.66 8.33
N GLN A 125 -5.08 15.23 9.54
CA GLN A 125 -4.84 13.81 9.86
C GLN A 125 -6.02 12.90 9.48
N GLU A 126 -7.24 13.33 9.74
CA GLU A 126 -8.43 12.55 9.40
C GLU A 126 -8.59 12.30 7.90
N ASP A 127 -8.24 13.28 7.07
CA ASP A 127 -8.23 13.17 5.61
C ASP A 127 -7.10 12.24 5.15
N ARG A 128 -5.90 12.36 5.73
CA ARG A 128 -4.76 11.50 5.43
C ARG A 128 -5.06 10.03 5.76
N VAL A 129 -5.58 9.76 6.96
CA VAL A 129 -5.96 8.39 7.37
C VAL A 129 -7.08 7.83 6.48
N THR A 130 -8.06 8.66 6.09
CA THR A 130 -9.11 8.26 5.14
C THR A 130 -8.51 7.93 3.77
N MET A 131 -7.57 8.75 3.29
CA MET A 131 -6.86 8.53 2.03
C MET A 131 -6.02 7.26 2.04
N LEU A 132 -5.25 7.02 3.13
CA LEU A 132 -4.49 5.79 3.31
C LEU A 132 -5.39 4.57 3.26
N ARG A 133 -6.50 4.57 4.00
CA ARG A 133 -7.47 3.47 3.99
C ARG A 133 -7.95 3.17 2.58
N MET A 134 -8.33 4.20 1.82
CA MET A 134 -8.76 4.03 0.43
C MET A 134 -7.62 3.57 -0.48
N PHE A 135 -6.42 4.04 -0.23
CA PHE A 135 -5.24 3.68 -1.02
C PHE A 135 -4.84 2.22 -0.82
N VAL A 136 -4.97 1.66 0.39
CA VAL A 136 -4.62 0.27 0.70
C VAL A 136 -5.78 -0.73 0.57
N GLU A 137 -6.91 -0.32 0.03
CA GLU A 137 -8.26 -0.94 0.10
C GLU A 137 -8.39 -2.40 -0.39
N LYS A 138 -7.36 -3.00 -0.98
CA LYS A 138 -7.41 -4.40 -1.45
C LYS A 138 -6.87 -5.43 -0.46
N THR A 139 -6.51 -5.02 0.75
CA THR A 139 -5.82 -5.82 1.76
C THR A 139 -6.63 -5.94 3.05
N PRO A 140 -6.27 -6.85 3.99
CA PRO A 140 -7.01 -7.05 5.22
C PRO A 140 -7.28 -5.74 5.98
N HIS A 141 -8.41 -5.67 6.64
CA HIS A 141 -8.86 -4.49 7.38
C HIS A 141 -7.84 -4.02 8.41
N TYR A 142 -7.12 -2.96 8.10
CA TYR A 142 -6.22 -2.30 9.05
C TYR A 142 -7.01 -1.53 10.10
N SER A 143 -6.64 -1.70 11.37
CA SER A 143 -7.23 -0.92 12.45
C SER A 143 -6.88 0.58 12.30
N LEU A 144 -7.72 1.46 12.86
CA LEU A 144 -7.45 2.90 12.86
C LEU A 144 -6.08 3.22 13.46
N LYS A 145 -5.73 2.57 14.59
CA LYS A 145 -4.43 2.73 15.26
C LYS A 145 -3.26 2.35 14.34
N HIS A 146 -3.41 1.29 13.55
CA HIS A 146 -2.37 0.88 12.61
C HIS A 146 -2.19 1.91 11.48
N LEU A 147 -3.29 2.40 10.89
CA LEU A 147 -3.25 3.45 9.86
C LEU A 147 -2.67 4.77 10.39
N GLN A 148 -2.93 5.12 11.64
CA GLN A 148 -2.33 6.28 12.30
C GLN A 148 -0.81 6.11 12.45
N GLY A 149 -0.33 4.92 12.84
CA GLY A 149 1.11 4.64 12.91
C GLY A 149 1.80 4.72 11.54
N ILE A 150 1.12 4.29 10.46
CA ILE A 150 1.59 4.47 9.08
C ILE A 150 1.64 5.97 8.72
N ASP A 151 0.57 6.72 9.03
CA ASP A 151 0.49 8.16 8.82
C ASP A 151 1.65 8.89 9.50
N ASP A 152 1.93 8.57 10.76
CA ASP A 152 3.05 9.16 11.52
C ASP A 152 4.40 8.88 10.85
N THR A 153 4.60 7.66 10.33
CA THR A 153 5.83 7.31 9.59
C THR A 153 5.95 8.14 8.32
N ILE A 154 4.89 8.26 7.51
CA ILE A 154 4.88 9.03 6.26
C ILE A 154 5.11 10.53 6.52
N MET A 155 4.62 11.05 7.64
CA MET A 155 4.78 12.46 7.99
C MET A 155 6.21 12.84 8.35
N HIS A 156 6.98 11.92 8.96
CA HIS A 156 8.30 12.22 9.53
C HIS A 156 9.47 11.65 8.73
N ALA A 157 9.26 10.57 7.95
CA ALA A 157 10.32 9.95 7.15
C ALA A 157 10.41 10.58 5.76
N GLY A 158 11.65 10.73 5.25
CA GLY A 158 11.90 11.17 3.86
C GLY A 158 11.81 10.01 2.88
N ASP A 159 12.47 8.91 3.21
CA ASP A 159 12.51 7.65 2.45
C ASP A 159 12.07 6.52 3.38
N PHE A 160 11.13 5.71 2.95
CA PHE A 160 10.56 4.64 3.77
C PHE A 160 10.06 3.46 2.94
N ILE A 161 10.06 2.29 3.57
CA ILE A 161 9.40 1.07 3.09
C ILE A 161 8.54 0.56 4.25
N ILE A 162 7.22 0.56 4.08
CA ILE A 162 6.26 0.08 5.08
C ILE A 162 5.58 -1.16 4.54
N PRO A 163 5.88 -2.37 5.07
CA PRO A 163 5.26 -3.61 4.62
C PRO A 163 3.75 -3.63 4.88
N MET A 164 2.97 -4.03 3.87
CA MET A 164 1.51 -4.09 3.89
C MET A 164 0.98 -5.49 3.52
N GLY A 165 1.78 -6.53 3.67
CA GLY A 165 1.47 -7.91 3.26
C GLY A 165 1.92 -8.17 1.83
N GLU A 166 1.01 -8.14 0.85
CA GLU A 166 1.32 -8.41 -0.56
C GLU A 166 2.11 -7.30 -1.25
N PHE A 167 2.16 -6.12 -0.69
CA PHE A 167 2.92 -4.97 -1.19
C PHE A 167 3.51 -4.17 -0.03
N SER A 168 4.36 -3.22 -0.35
CA SER A 168 4.85 -2.21 0.59
C SER A 168 4.41 -0.81 0.14
N LEU A 169 4.15 0.06 1.09
CA LEU A 169 4.07 1.50 0.82
C LEU A 169 5.49 2.06 0.81
N VAL A 170 5.85 2.75 -0.25
CA VAL A 170 7.19 3.30 -0.44
C VAL A 170 7.13 4.76 -0.85
N SER A 171 8.23 5.46 -0.64
CA SER A 171 8.43 6.84 -1.10
C SER A 171 9.53 6.88 -2.17
N ASP A 172 9.29 7.63 -3.26
CA ASP A 172 10.33 8.05 -4.20
C ASP A 172 10.83 9.49 -3.92
N GLY A 173 10.48 10.05 -2.75
CA GLY A 173 10.74 11.44 -2.38
C GLY A 173 9.64 12.42 -2.82
N THR A 174 8.88 12.09 -3.85
CA THR A 174 7.80 12.93 -4.42
C THR A 174 6.44 12.29 -4.18
N TYR A 175 6.33 11.00 -4.39
CA TYR A 175 5.07 10.25 -4.30
C TYR A 175 5.13 9.14 -3.25
N LEU A 176 3.98 8.85 -2.68
CA LEU A 176 3.67 7.62 -1.98
C LEU A 176 3.15 6.62 -3.02
N LEU A 177 3.75 5.44 -3.06
CA LEU A 177 3.50 4.40 -4.06
C LEU A 177 3.21 3.06 -3.39
N LYS A 178 2.53 2.17 -4.11
CA LYS A 178 2.51 0.74 -3.80
C LYS A 178 3.62 0.06 -4.57
N TYR A 179 4.42 -0.71 -3.89
CA TYR A 179 5.54 -1.46 -4.46
C TYR A 179 5.41 -2.93 -4.07
N VAL A 180 5.46 -3.81 -5.05
CA VAL A 180 5.59 -5.25 -4.84
C VAL A 180 7.06 -5.58 -4.93
N SER A 181 7.60 -6.18 -3.87
CA SER A 181 9.02 -6.55 -3.83
C SER A 181 9.30 -7.59 -4.92
N GLU A 182 10.32 -7.34 -5.70
CA GLU A 182 10.81 -8.24 -6.73
C GLU A 182 11.93 -9.12 -6.16
N GLU A 183 12.02 -10.36 -6.64
CA GLU A 183 13.07 -11.29 -6.22
C GLU A 183 14.41 -10.90 -6.82
N PRO A 184 15.52 -11.09 -6.08
CA PRO A 184 16.85 -10.92 -6.61
C PRO A 184 17.09 -11.83 -7.82
N TYR A 185 17.81 -11.33 -8.80
CA TYR A 185 18.13 -12.05 -10.04
C TYR A 185 19.62 -12.12 -10.30
N CYS A 186 20.03 -13.07 -11.15
CA CYS A 186 21.38 -13.20 -11.68
C CYS A 186 21.32 -13.87 -13.06
N TYR A 187 21.80 -13.17 -14.08
CA TYR A 187 21.95 -13.69 -15.43
C TYR A 187 23.45 -13.81 -15.77
N VAL A 188 23.82 -14.92 -16.40
CA VAL A 188 25.20 -15.20 -16.83
C VAL A 188 25.23 -15.20 -18.33
N PHE A 189 26.26 -14.61 -18.90
CA PHE A 189 26.52 -14.51 -20.34
C PHE A 189 27.95 -14.97 -20.62
N GLU A 190 28.10 -15.95 -21.46
CA GLU A 190 29.42 -16.57 -21.76
C GLU A 190 30.19 -15.81 -22.84
N SER A 191 29.51 -14.99 -23.65
CA SER A 191 30.15 -14.25 -24.75
C SER A 191 29.50 -12.88 -24.99
N MET A 192 30.19 -12.04 -25.78
CA MET A 192 29.66 -10.75 -26.21
C MET A 192 28.38 -10.90 -27.07
N GLU A 193 28.32 -11.97 -27.88
CA GLU A 193 27.16 -12.22 -28.75
C GLU A 193 25.90 -12.49 -27.93
N GLU A 194 26.01 -13.24 -26.83
CA GLU A 194 24.90 -13.49 -25.92
C GLU A 194 24.45 -12.23 -25.19
N LEU A 195 25.31 -11.24 -25.01
CA LEU A 195 25.06 -10.03 -24.25
C LEU A 195 24.51 -8.88 -25.10
N GLN A 196 24.59 -8.96 -26.42
CA GLN A 196 24.10 -7.95 -27.35
C GLN A 196 22.55 -8.00 -27.45
N ASP A 197 21.91 -6.82 -27.42
CA ASP A 197 20.45 -6.63 -27.61
C ASP A 197 19.58 -7.48 -26.68
N VAL A 198 20.08 -7.80 -25.48
CA VAL A 198 19.36 -8.53 -24.45
C VAL A 198 18.27 -7.62 -23.83
N ARG A 199 17.10 -8.18 -23.61
CA ARG A 199 16.03 -7.53 -22.85
C ARG A 199 15.57 -8.44 -21.71
N LYS A 200 15.72 -7.99 -20.49
CA LYS A 200 15.26 -8.64 -19.26
C LYS A 200 14.30 -7.71 -18.51
N GLU A 201 13.71 -8.16 -17.44
CA GLU A 201 12.73 -7.40 -16.67
C GLU A 201 13.32 -6.11 -16.06
N HIS A 202 14.60 -6.16 -15.65
CA HIS A 202 15.23 -5.06 -14.90
C HIS A 202 16.22 -4.23 -15.72
N PHE A 203 16.66 -4.75 -16.87
CA PHE A 203 17.61 -4.06 -17.72
C PHE A 203 17.53 -4.52 -19.17
N TYR A 204 18.11 -3.72 -20.04
CA TYR A 204 18.41 -4.12 -21.41
C TYR A 204 19.83 -3.71 -21.79
N THR A 205 20.36 -4.36 -22.82
CA THR A 205 21.67 -4.05 -23.36
C THR A 205 21.55 -3.57 -24.79
N GLU A 206 22.50 -2.73 -25.21
CA GLU A 206 22.57 -2.22 -26.56
C GLU A 206 24.02 -1.95 -26.93
N LYS A 207 24.31 -1.71 -28.24
CA LYS A 207 25.64 -1.33 -28.73
C LYS A 207 26.17 -0.12 -27.97
N GLY A 208 27.44 -0.18 -27.59
CA GLY A 208 28.09 0.84 -26.81
C GLY A 208 28.08 2.21 -27.45
N SER A 209 27.72 3.20 -26.64
CA SER A 209 27.85 4.62 -26.91
C SER A 209 28.33 5.33 -25.65
N PRO A 210 29.14 6.40 -25.75
CA PRO A 210 29.68 7.07 -24.56
C PRO A 210 28.57 7.54 -23.59
N GLY A 211 28.68 7.19 -22.30
CA GLY A 211 27.69 7.57 -21.30
C GLY A 211 27.89 6.86 -19.97
N VAL A 212 26.97 7.12 -19.06
CA VAL A 212 26.97 6.57 -17.68
C VAL A 212 26.52 5.10 -17.61
N PHE A 213 26.05 4.55 -18.73
CA PHE A 213 25.61 3.17 -18.88
C PHE A 213 26.64 2.31 -19.66
N ALA A 214 27.76 2.93 -20.06
CA ALA A 214 28.73 2.37 -21.00
C ALA A 214 29.87 1.71 -20.28
N LEU A 215 30.37 0.60 -20.89
CA LEU A 215 31.60 -0.06 -20.51
C LEU A 215 32.25 -0.69 -21.75
N THR A 216 33.56 -1.04 -21.59
CA THR A 216 34.30 -1.80 -22.58
C THR A 216 34.64 -3.16 -22.00
N LEU A 217 34.22 -4.21 -22.65
CA LEU A 217 34.50 -5.61 -22.30
C LEU A 217 35.55 -6.21 -23.23
N GLU A 218 36.37 -7.06 -22.65
CA GLU A 218 37.34 -7.91 -23.35
C GLU A 218 36.96 -9.39 -23.17
N GLU A 219 37.53 -10.30 -23.94
CA GLU A 219 37.28 -11.75 -23.83
C GLU A 219 37.62 -12.31 -22.44
N ALA A 220 38.60 -11.72 -21.76
CA ALA A 220 39.01 -12.11 -20.41
C ALA A 220 37.98 -11.77 -19.32
N ASP A 221 37.03 -10.88 -19.60
CA ASP A 221 35.99 -10.50 -18.66
C ASP A 221 34.86 -11.55 -18.53
N PHE A 222 34.74 -12.43 -19.52
CA PHE A 222 33.67 -13.43 -19.55
C PHE A 222 34.00 -14.67 -18.69
N PRO A 223 33.00 -15.29 -18.06
CA PRO A 223 31.57 -14.95 -18.14
C PRO A 223 31.19 -13.66 -17.39
N ILE A 224 30.31 -12.87 -18.00
CA ILE A 224 29.73 -11.68 -17.38
C ILE A 224 28.50 -12.09 -16.62
N ARG A 225 28.36 -11.59 -15.36
CA ARG A 225 27.13 -11.70 -14.57
C ARG A 225 26.45 -10.34 -14.45
N ILE A 226 25.19 -10.27 -14.82
CA ILE A 226 24.33 -9.11 -14.53
C ILE A 226 23.33 -9.56 -13.48
N ARG A 227 23.45 -9.01 -12.27
CA ARG A 227 22.67 -9.41 -11.11
C ARG A 227 22.17 -8.23 -10.29
N SER A 228 21.23 -8.49 -9.41
CA SER A 228 20.82 -7.54 -8.39
C SER A 228 21.98 -7.13 -7.50
N PHE A 229 21.97 -5.87 -7.04
CA PHE A 229 22.87 -5.35 -6.03
C PHE A 229 22.86 -6.21 -4.76
N GLN A 230 24.02 -6.39 -4.14
CA GLN A 230 24.21 -7.05 -2.86
C GLN A 230 24.95 -6.14 -1.87
N ALA A 231 24.59 -6.26 -0.59
CA ALA A 231 25.28 -5.50 0.46
C ALA A 231 26.77 -5.90 0.48
N GLY A 232 27.65 -4.89 0.44
CA GLY A 232 29.08 -5.10 0.39
C GLY A 232 29.67 -4.98 -1.00
N ASP A 233 28.88 -4.87 -2.08
CA ASP A 233 29.37 -4.61 -3.44
C ASP A 233 30.23 -3.34 -3.49
N LYS A 234 31.40 -3.45 -4.13
CA LYS A 234 32.37 -2.37 -4.28
C LYS A 234 32.83 -2.29 -5.73
N ILE A 235 33.06 -1.07 -6.20
CA ILE A 235 33.57 -0.81 -7.54
C ILE A 235 34.87 0.01 -7.49
N GLN A 236 35.85 -0.34 -8.30
CA GLN A 236 37.09 0.40 -8.41
C GLN A 236 36.92 1.62 -9.32
N MET A 237 37.01 2.79 -8.72
CA MET A 237 36.92 4.07 -9.42
C MET A 237 38.30 4.72 -9.57
N ARG A 238 38.37 5.79 -10.35
CA ARG A 238 39.64 6.54 -10.60
C ARG A 238 40.37 6.97 -9.31
N PHE A 239 39.58 7.28 -8.26
CA PHE A 239 40.09 7.81 -6.98
C PHE A 239 39.99 6.81 -5.83
N GLY A 240 39.93 5.52 -6.13
CA GLY A 240 39.87 4.46 -5.14
C GLY A 240 38.59 3.61 -5.21
N CYS A 241 38.51 2.65 -4.31
CA CYS A 241 37.36 1.74 -4.23
C CYS A 241 36.18 2.42 -3.53
N LYS A 242 34.99 2.36 -4.11
CA LYS A 242 33.75 2.93 -3.55
C LYS A 242 32.70 1.83 -3.37
N GLU A 243 32.04 1.83 -2.24
CA GLU A 243 30.90 0.95 -1.98
C GLU A 243 29.70 1.38 -2.81
N VAL A 244 29.01 0.41 -3.45
CA VAL A 244 27.89 0.67 -4.36
C VAL A 244 26.73 1.36 -3.64
N HIS A 245 26.46 0.97 -2.39
CA HIS A 245 25.37 1.60 -1.61
C HIS A 245 25.56 3.11 -1.40
N ARG A 246 26.81 3.61 -1.40
CA ARG A 246 27.09 5.05 -1.29
C ARG A 246 26.67 5.82 -2.54
N PHE A 247 26.73 5.20 -3.72
CA PHE A 247 26.18 5.83 -4.91
C PHE A 247 24.68 6.04 -4.80
N PHE A 248 23.96 5.05 -4.25
CA PHE A 248 22.50 5.19 -4.05
C PHE A 248 22.17 6.37 -3.14
N ILE A 249 22.94 6.57 -2.07
CA ILE A 249 22.76 7.70 -1.15
C ILE A 249 23.09 9.03 -1.85
N ASP A 250 24.27 9.10 -2.50
CA ASP A 250 24.76 10.32 -3.17
C ASP A 250 23.82 10.76 -4.31
N ARG A 251 23.17 9.81 -4.99
CA ARG A 251 22.23 10.06 -6.08
C ARG A 251 20.77 10.07 -5.65
N GLN A 252 20.51 9.95 -4.36
CA GLN A 252 19.16 9.93 -3.80
C GLN A 252 18.26 8.87 -4.43
N ILE A 253 18.83 7.69 -4.76
CA ILE A 253 18.05 6.56 -5.28
C ILE A 253 17.14 6.05 -4.17
N PRO A 254 15.81 5.96 -4.40
CA PRO A 254 14.86 5.46 -3.41
C PRO A 254 15.21 4.06 -2.91
N GLN A 255 15.01 3.81 -1.62
CA GLN A 255 15.42 2.57 -0.98
C GLN A 255 14.82 1.32 -1.65
N TYR A 256 13.56 1.40 -2.09
CA TYR A 256 12.86 0.26 -2.70
C TYR A 256 13.44 -0.15 -4.06
N GLN A 257 14.11 0.76 -4.80
CA GLN A 257 14.74 0.47 -6.10
C GLN A 257 16.12 -0.16 -5.96
N ARG A 258 16.79 0.00 -4.81
CA ARG A 258 18.19 -0.39 -4.65
C ARG A 258 18.38 -1.90 -4.70
N GLN A 259 17.42 -2.67 -4.18
CA GLN A 259 17.56 -4.11 -4.05
C GLN A 259 17.63 -4.84 -5.39
N THR A 260 16.93 -4.35 -6.40
CA THR A 260 16.91 -4.92 -7.75
C THR A 260 17.78 -4.17 -8.75
N TRP A 261 18.55 -3.18 -8.27
CA TRP A 261 19.45 -2.41 -9.13
C TRP A 261 20.49 -3.30 -9.78
N PRO A 262 20.65 -3.28 -11.13
CA PRO A 262 21.62 -4.11 -11.81
C PRO A 262 23.06 -3.72 -11.47
N VAL A 263 23.90 -4.72 -11.26
CA VAL A 263 25.36 -4.58 -11.23
C VAL A 263 25.95 -5.57 -12.22
N VAL A 264 27.01 -5.15 -12.91
CA VAL A 264 27.74 -5.98 -13.88
C VAL A 264 29.02 -6.46 -13.23
N GLU A 265 29.18 -7.77 -13.14
CA GLU A 265 30.31 -8.47 -12.52
C GLU A 265 31.07 -9.28 -13.60
N ASN A 266 32.38 -9.20 -13.62
CA ASN A 266 33.22 -9.98 -14.54
C ASN A 266 33.57 -11.37 -13.98
N ALA A 267 34.33 -12.17 -14.77
CA ALA A 267 34.77 -13.51 -14.38
C ALA A 267 35.62 -13.54 -13.10
N ALA A 268 36.30 -12.46 -12.75
CA ALA A 268 37.08 -12.33 -11.52
C ALA A 268 36.22 -12.00 -10.29
N GLY A 269 34.92 -11.79 -10.45
CA GLY A 269 34.02 -11.39 -9.38
C GLY A 269 34.12 -9.90 -9.05
N GLU A 270 34.67 -9.08 -9.92
CA GLU A 270 34.75 -7.64 -9.72
C GLU A 270 33.53 -6.93 -10.34
N ILE A 271 33.01 -5.97 -9.63
CA ILE A 271 31.95 -5.09 -10.17
C ILE A 271 32.61 -4.10 -11.13
N ILE A 272 32.24 -4.22 -12.41
CA ILE A 272 32.79 -3.42 -13.48
C ILE A 272 31.87 -2.28 -13.95
N LEU A 273 30.55 -2.40 -13.73
CA LEU A 273 29.60 -1.34 -13.99
C LEU A 273 28.44 -1.38 -12.98
N VAL A 274 28.06 -0.22 -12.50
CA VAL A 274 26.76 0.03 -11.87
C VAL A 274 26.01 0.97 -12.81
N PRO A 275 25.07 0.48 -13.62
CA PRO A 275 24.38 1.26 -14.64
C PRO A 275 23.85 2.59 -14.13
N GLY A 276 24.13 3.68 -14.85
CA GLY A 276 23.73 5.03 -14.47
C GLY A 276 24.50 5.67 -13.31
N LEU A 277 25.35 4.91 -12.58
CA LEU A 277 26.02 5.38 -11.37
C LEU A 277 27.54 5.39 -11.45
N GLY A 278 28.15 4.39 -12.05
CA GLY A 278 29.61 4.36 -12.15
C GLY A 278 30.13 3.17 -12.92
N CYS A 279 31.30 3.36 -13.61
CA CYS A 279 32.04 2.35 -14.32
C CYS A 279 33.41 2.17 -13.68
N ASN A 280 33.91 0.95 -13.61
CA ASN A 280 35.27 0.63 -13.20
C ASN A 280 36.27 1.34 -14.11
N VAL A 281 37.33 1.88 -13.52
CA VAL A 281 38.33 2.69 -14.24
C VAL A 281 39.01 1.94 -15.40
N GLN A 282 39.16 0.62 -15.28
CA GLN A 282 39.77 -0.21 -16.32
C GLN A 282 38.82 -0.50 -17.49
N HIS A 283 37.52 -0.48 -17.27
CA HIS A 283 36.47 -0.74 -18.26
C HIS A 283 35.82 0.55 -18.81
N TYR A 284 36.31 1.71 -18.37
CA TYR A 284 35.88 3.00 -18.90
C TYR A 284 36.69 3.35 -20.19
N SER A 285 35.96 3.66 -21.27
CA SER A 285 36.55 4.05 -22.55
C SER A 285 35.73 5.17 -23.20
N THR A 286 36.35 5.96 -24.06
CA THR A 286 35.68 6.88 -24.98
C THR A 286 34.99 6.20 -26.15
N MET A 287 35.32 4.92 -26.40
CA MET A 287 34.73 4.07 -27.43
C MET A 287 34.24 2.76 -26.80
N PRO A 288 33.19 2.79 -25.99
CA PRO A 288 32.65 1.60 -25.33
C PRO A 288 32.01 0.66 -26.35
N ASN A 289 32.03 -0.64 -26.04
CA ASN A 289 31.43 -1.65 -26.92
C ASN A 289 30.03 -2.12 -26.43
N LEU A 290 29.68 -1.80 -25.21
CA LEU A 290 28.39 -2.18 -24.62
C LEU A 290 27.79 -1.08 -23.73
N ASN A 291 26.47 -0.93 -23.78
CA ASN A 291 25.67 -0.23 -22.77
C ASN A 291 24.78 -1.22 -22.03
N VAL A 292 24.71 -1.09 -20.72
CA VAL A 292 23.71 -1.77 -19.87
C VAL A 292 22.82 -0.71 -19.24
N ILE A 293 21.54 -0.74 -19.56
CA ILE A 293 20.57 0.29 -19.18
C ILE A 293 19.51 -0.35 -18.31
N GLN A 294 19.26 0.22 -17.14
CA GLN A 294 18.19 -0.19 -16.24
C GLN A 294 16.86 0.44 -16.66
N TYR A 295 15.77 -0.20 -16.31
CA TYR A 295 14.42 0.34 -16.49
C TYR A 295 13.99 1.30 -15.39
#